data_2581c5ddc6c324f9dc55fd836b54db4f
#
_entry.id   2581c5ddc6c324f9dc55fd836b54db4f
#
_cell.length_a   1.000
_cell.length_b   1.000
_cell.length_c   1.000
_cell.angle_alpha   90.00
_cell.angle_beta   90.00
_cell.angle_gamma   90.00
#
_symmetry.space_group_name_H-M   'P 1'
#
loop_
_entity.id
_entity.type
_entity.pdbx_description
1 polymer ?
#
loop_
_entity_poly.entity_id
_entity_poly.type
_entity_poly.pdbx_seq_one_letter_code
_entity_poly.pdbx_strand_id
1 'polypeptide(L)'
;MEAVPARARVYIACVAVAALLCLLPLPGVRTPWWAAALLAALYAVCERVARSRFVGISHPAGTFYPVLLAGAFLLPASAAALVVVPGALLSQVAQRPVALRRVWRAAQLVLGVWAAAEVHRLLGGRDAVAAGDVPYALGPAGAAVLAFCLVLALLDAGILALAERVPVRRAWRGLVARSLAPIAVHGLAGLMMAVLWRSPYGPVSALLVLLPMCVSWWAFAQYHRERAAHQATIRALVQAVDIKDGYTRGHSERVGQASMMIARELGMADERVEVLRFAGILHDVGKLGVPTRLLRKDGPLTPEERRVIELHPEYGHEMVRGIGFLGEARAAVLHHHERLDGSGYPYGLVGRQIPESARVVAVADAFDAMTSTRSYSRARPVSVALAELERCAGSQFDPVMVAALVEAVGRAGWHPAVTADDEETRPSRVPPPGTRLAGRPGAHR
;
A
#
# COMPACT_ATOMS: atom_id res chain seq x y z
N MET A 1 -8.86 15.91 -15.84
CA MET A 1 -8.67 14.61 -16.53
C MET A 1 -7.54 14.78 -17.52
N GLU A 2 -6.33 14.35 -17.17
CA GLU A 2 -5.21 14.41 -18.12
C GLU A 2 -5.43 13.41 -19.24
N ALA A 3 -5.43 13.91 -20.47
CA ALA A 3 -5.55 13.07 -21.66
C ALA A 3 -4.25 12.29 -21.84
N VAL A 4 -4.36 10.98 -22.12
CA VAL A 4 -3.19 10.14 -22.40
C VAL A 4 -2.36 10.77 -23.53
N PRO A 5 -1.04 11.01 -23.35
CA PRO A 5 -0.21 11.65 -24.36
C PRO A 5 -0.26 10.95 -25.71
N ALA A 6 -0.18 11.69 -26.81
CA ALA A 6 -0.26 11.13 -28.14
C ALA A 6 0.79 10.03 -28.38
N ARG A 7 2.04 10.22 -27.90
CA ARG A 7 3.12 9.24 -28.01
C ARG A 7 2.78 7.92 -27.32
N ALA A 8 2.15 7.95 -26.14
CA ALA A 8 1.71 6.76 -25.44
C ALA A 8 0.59 6.03 -26.19
N ARG A 9 -0.35 6.76 -26.82
CA ARG A 9 -1.42 6.18 -27.66
C ARG A 9 -0.86 5.47 -28.88
N VAL A 10 0.13 6.06 -29.57
CA VAL A 10 0.81 5.43 -30.70
C VAL A 10 1.53 4.16 -30.26
N TYR A 11 2.25 4.22 -29.13
CA TYR A 11 2.93 3.04 -28.58
C TYR A 11 1.94 1.90 -28.26
N ILE A 12 0.82 2.19 -27.62
CA ILE A 12 -0.23 1.19 -27.35
C ILE A 12 -0.77 0.60 -28.66
N ALA A 13 -0.98 1.40 -29.70
CA ALA A 13 -1.43 0.92 -31.00
C ALA A 13 -0.40 -0.01 -31.65
N CYS A 14 0.89 0.33 -31.64
CA CYS A 14 1.95 -0.53 -32.15
C CYS A 14 2.02 -1.87 -31.42
N VAL A 15 1.95 -1.86 -30.08
CA VAL A 15 1.96 -3.06 -29.26
C VAL A 15 0.70 -3.91 -29.51
N ALA A 16 -0.46 -3.28 -29.70
CA ALA A 16 -1.70 -4.00 -30.05
C ALA A 16 -1.64 -4.67 -31.42
N VAL A 17 -1.06 -4.00 -32.43
CA VAL A 17 -0.83 -4.59 -33.77
C VAL A 17 0.12 -5.76 -33.67
N ALA A 18 1.25 -5.62 -32.95
CA ALA A 18 2.17 -6.73 -32.72
C ALA A 18 1.49 -7.93 -32.03
N ALA A 19 0.66 -7.68 -31.06
CA ALA A 19 -0.13 -8.72 -30.38
C ALA A 19 -1.09 -9.43 -31.35
N LEU A 20 -1.79 -8.67 -32.20
CA LEU A 20 -2.69 -9.26 -33.22
C LEU A 20 -1.94 -10.17 -34.18
N LEU A 21 -0.73 -9.80 -34.63
CA LEU A 21 0.12 -10.64 -35.48
C LEU A 21 0.51 -11.95 -34.79
N CYS A 22 0.78 -11.93 -33.47
CA CYS A 22 1.11 -13.13 -32.70
C CYS A 22 -0.10 -14.09 -32.51
N LEU A 23 -1.33 -13.64 -32.73
CA LEU A 23 -2.51 -14.49 -32.66
C LEU A 23 -2.73 -15.30 -33.97
N LEU A 24 -2.03 -14.96 -35.06
CA LEU A 24 -2.20 -15.67 -36.31
C LEU A 24 -1.66 -17.11 -36.19
N PRO A 25 -2.46 -18.13 -36.55
CA PRO A 25 -2.03 -19.51 -36.47
C PRO A 25 -0.95 -19.78 -37.50
N LEU A 26 0.10 -20.49 -37.11
CA LEU A 26 1.13 -20.94 -38.03
C LEU A 26 0.60 -22.12 -38.87
N PRO A 27 0.79 -22.12 -40.21
CA PRO A 27 0.38 -23.22 -41.07
C PRO A 27 1.02 -24.55 -40.65
N GLY A 28 0.27 -25.64 -40.69
CA GLY A 28 0.75 -26.98 -40.37
C GLY A 28 0.85 -27.37 -38.90
N VAL A 29 0.58 -26.46 -37.98
CA VAL A 29 0.62 -26.74 -36.52
C VAL A 29 -0.74 -27.26 -36.03
N ARG A 30 -0.78 -28.53 -35.59
CA ARG A 30 -1.99 -29.08 -34.95
C ARG A 30 -2.21 -28.47 -33.57
N THR A 31 -3.35 -27.81 -33.39
CA THR A 31 -3.73 -27.16 -32.18
C THR A 31 -4.84 -27.90 -31.45
N PRO A 32 -4.68 -28.30 -30.20
CA PRO A 32 -5.77 -28.89 -29.40
C PRO A 32 -6.75 -27.78 -28.94
N TRP A 33 -7.67 -27.40 -29.84
CA TRP A 33 -8.59 -26.26 -29.61
C TRP A 33 -9.47 -26.42 -28.39
N TRP A 34 -9.84 -27.67 -28.00
CA TRP A 34 -10.61 -27.94 -26.80
C TRP A 34 -9.83 -27.52 -25.53
N ALA A 35 -8.52 -27.79 -25.49
CA ALA A 35 -7.68 -27.41 -24.35
C ALA A 35 -7.48 -25.88 -24.31
N ALA A 36 -7.29 -25.24 -25.48
CA ALA A 36 -7.22 -23.80 -25.57
C ALA A 36 -8.51 -23.13 -25.07
N ALA A 37 -9.69 -23.64 -25.49
CA ALA A 37 -10.98 -23.13 -25.05
C ALA A 37 -11.20 -23.31 -23.53
N LEU A 38 -10.84 -24.48 -22.99
CA LEU A 38 -10.96 -24.75 -21.56
C LEU A 38 -10.06 -23.86 -20.71
N LEU A 39 -8.79 -23.67 -21.10
CA LEU A 39 -7.85 -22.76 -20.44
C LEU A 39 -8.32 -21.31 -20.55
N ALA A 40 -8.86 -20.91 -21.70
CA ALA A 40 -9.40 -19.55 -21.88
C ALA A 40 -10.62 -19.29 -20.98
N ALA A 41 -11.54 -20.27 -20.88
CA ALA A 41 -12.66 -20.20 -19.97
C ALA A 41 -12.20 -20.14 -18.49
N LEU A 42 -11.25 -21.00 -18.13
CA LEU A 42 -10.68 -21.05 -16.80
C LEU A 42 -10.00 -19.72 -16.42
N TYR A 43 -9.19 -19.16 -17.33
CA TYR A 43 -8.57 -17.85 -17.13
C TYR A 43 -9.61 -16.74 -16.96
N ALA A 44 -10.66 -16.72 -17.79
CA ALA A 44 -11.73 -15.74 -17.70
C ALA A 44 -12.49 -15.83 -16.37
N VAL A 45 -12.75 -17.04 -15.89
CA VAL A 45 -13.37 -17.28 -14.56
C VAL A 45 -12.44 -16.80 -13.45
N CYS A 46 -11.16 -17.16 -13.48
CA CYS A 46 -10.18 -16.71 -12.49
C CYS A 46 -10.07 -15.17 -12.44
N GLU A 47 -10.02 -14.49 -13.58
CA GLU A 47 -10.00 -13.03 -13.66
C GLU A 47 -11.29 -12.40 -13.10
N ARG A 48 -12.43 -13.03 -13.31
CA ARG A 48 -13.71 -12.54 -12.79
C ARG A 48 -13.84 -12.75 -11.28
N VAL A 49 -13.46 -13.92 -10.77
CA VAL A 49 -13.47 -14.25 -9.35
C VAL A 49 -12.50 -13.37 -8.57
N ALA A 50 -11.27 -13.21 -9.09
CA ALA A 50 -10.23 -12.37 -8.48
C ALA A 50 -10.70 -10.93 -8.27
N ARG A 51 -11.62 -10.43 -9.08
CA ARG A 51 -12.14 -9.05 -9.04
C ARG A 51 -13.56 -8.93 -8.50
N SER A 52 -14.14 -10.03 -8.05
CA SER A 52 -15.46 -10.00 -7.43
C SER A 52 -15.42 -9.21 -6.11
N ARG A 53 -16.56 -8.60 -5.74
CA ARG A 53 -16.72 -7.89 -4.45
C ARG A 53 -16.42 -8.77 -3.23
N PHE A 54 -16.50 -10.09 -3.38
CA PHE A 54 -16.17 -11.07 -2.34
C PHE A 54 -14.68 -11.07 -2.01
N VAL A 55 -13.83 -10.67 -2.96
CA VAL A 55 -12.38 -10.67 -2.79
C VAL A 55 -11.82 -9.26 -2.61
N GLY A 56 -12.51 -8.20 -3.09
CA GLY A 56 -12.40 -6.80 -2.72
C GLY A 56 -11.02 -6.13 -2.77
N ILE A 57 -10.07 -6.65 -3.53
CA ILE A 57 -8.77 -6.00 -3.66
C ILE A 57 -8.69 -5.23 -4.96
N SER A 58 -8.63 -3.91 -4.83
CA SER A 58 -8.21 -3.00 -5.90
C SER A 58 -6.67 -2.96 -6.03
N HIS A 59 -5.99 -4.13 -5.99
CA HIS A 59 -4.54 -4.15 -6.17
C HIS A 59 -4.18 -4.40 -7.63
N PRO A 60 -3.23 -3.63 -8.22
CA PRO A 60 -2.79 -3.82 -9.61
C PRO A 60 -2.11 -5.20 -9.87
N ALA A 61 -1.78 -5.95 -8.81
CA ALA A 61 -1.10 -7.24 -8.88
C ALA A 61 -2.00 -8.46 -9.15
N GLY A 62 -3.30 -8.27 -9.45
CA GLY A 62 -4.28 -9.34 -9.47
C GLY A 62 -4.44 -10.08 -10.80
N THR A 63 -3.38 -10.38 -11.56
CA THR A 63 -3.50 -11.25 -12.74
C THR A 63 -3.12 -12.68 -12.37
N PHE A 64 -4.01 -13.63 -12.69
CA PHE A 64 -3.84 -15.03 -12.36
C PHE A 64 -3.03 -15.72 -13.46
N TYR A 65 -1.70 -15.53 -13.45
CA TYR A 65 -0.77 -16.02 -14.47
C TYR A 65 -0.59 -17.56 -14.56
N PRO A 66 -0.86 -18.40 -13.54
CA PRO A 66 -0.64 -19.85 -13.66
C PRO A 66 -1.36 -20.48 -14.84
N VAL A 67 -2.61 -20.08 -15.10
CA VAL A 67 -3.39 -20.61 -16.24
C VAL A 67 -2.78 -20.19 -17.58
N LEU A 68 -2.30 -18.95 -17.67
CA LEU A 68 -1.66 -18.44 -18.88
C LEU A 68 -0.32 -19.14 -19.15
N LEU A 69 0.49 -19.35 -18.11
CA LEU A 69 1.78 -20.03 -18.22
C LEU A 69 1.59 -21.52 -18.48
N ALA A 70 0.59 -22.19 -17.89
CA ALA A 70 0.23 -23.54 -18.27
C ALA A 70 -0.16 -23.63 -19.76
N GLY A 71 -0.92 -22.64 -20.25
CA GLY A 71 -1.21 -22.52 -21.68
C GLY A 71 0.04 -22.39 -22.53
N ALA A 72 1.03 -21.58 -22.11
CA ALA A 72 2.30 -21.43 -22.79
C ALA A 72 3.12 -22.73 -22.82
N PHE A 73 3.01 -23.57 -21.78
CA PHE A 73 3.74 -24.85 -21.71
C PHE A 73 3.03 -25.99 -22.47
N LEU A 74 1.70 -25.93 -22.63
CA LEU A 74 0.90 -26.99 -23.25
C LEU A 74 0.59 -26.75 -24.74
N LEU A 75 0.39 -25.47 -25.14
CA LEU A 75 -0.20 -25.09 -26.41
C LEU A 75 0.84 -24.47 -27.39
N PRO A 76 0.58 -24.52 -28.70
CA PRO A 76 1.29 -23.67 -29.65
C PRO A 76 1.19 -22.18 -29.29
N ALA A 77 2.23 -21.38 -29.61
CA ALA A 77 2.34 -20.01 -29.12
C ALA A 77 1.15 -19.12 -29.47
N SER A 78 0.62 -19.22 -30.71
CA SER A 78 -0.58 -18.48 -31.11
C SER A 78 -1.83 -18.91 -30.35
N ALA A 79 -1.99 -20.20 -30.07
CA ALA A 79 -3.11 -20.72 -29.31
C ALA A 79 -2.99 -20.36 -27.81
N ALA A 80 -1.78 -20.43 -27.24
CA ALA A 80 -1.52 -19.97 -25.88
C ALA A 80 -1.81 -18.46 -25.74
N ALA A 81 -1.44 -17.65 -26.70
CA ALA A 81 -1.74 -16.23 -26.75
C ALA A 81 -3.26 -15.96 -26.83
N LEU A 82 -4.02 -16.77 -27.58
CA LEU A 82 -5.49 -16.66 -27.66
C LEU A 82 -6.18 -16.91 -26.32
N VAL A 83 -5.63 -17.74 -25.43
CA VAL A 83 -6.16 -17.99 -24.08
C VAL A 83 -6.33 -16.69 -23.28
N VAL A 84 -5.48 -15.70 -23.52
CA VAL A 84 -5.52 -14.40 -22.84
C VAL A 84 -6.79 -13.60 -23.16
N VAL A 85 -7.26 -13.67 -24.42
CA VAL A 85 -8.21 -12.69 -24.99
C VAL A 85 -9.53 -12.60 -24.22
N PRO A 86 -10.26 -13.70 -23.94
CA PRO A 86 -11.55 -13.63 -23.27
C PRO A 86 -11.44 -13.00 -21.85
N GLY A 87 -10.44 -13.42 -21.06
CA GLY A 87 -10.25 -12.90 -19.71
C GLY A 87 -9.83 -11.43 -19.70
N ALA A 88 -8.96 -11.01 -20.64
CA ALA A 88 -8.54 -9.63 -20.76
C ALA A 88 -9.69 -8.69 -21.20
N LEU A 89 -10.56 -9.13 -22.09
CA LEU A 89 -11.74 -8.37 -22.53
C LEU A 89 -12.78 -8.23 -21.39
N LEU A 90 -12.97 -9.27 -20.60
CA LEU A 90 -13.87 -9.27 -19.45
C LEU A 90 -13.29 -8.54 -18.21
N SER A 91 -12.01 -8.16 -18.26
CA SER A 91 -11.35 -7.51 -17.13
C SER A 91 -11.94 -6.14 -16.84
N GLN A 92 -12.26 -5.88 -15.56
CA GLN A 92 -12.69 -4.56 -15.10
C GLN A 92 -11.45 -3.67 -14.86
N VAL A 93 -11.45 -2.48 -15.44
CA VAL A 93 -10.42 -1.46 -15.24
C VAL A 93 -11.04 -0.27 -14.53
N ALA A 94 -10.55 0.04 -13.33
CA ALA A 94 -11.11 1.12 -12.51
C ALA A 94 -10.77 2.52 -13.03
N GLN A 95 -9.64 2.68 -13.71
CA GLN A 95 -9.15 3.97 -14.18
C GLN A 95 -9.55 4.26 -15.63
N ARG A 96 -9.97 5.50 -15.91
CA ARG A 96 -10.26 5.97 -17.27
C ARG A 96 -8.98 6.39 -18.02
N PRO A 97 -8.89 6.23 -19.36
CA PRO A 97 -9.87 5.66 -20.28
C PRO A 97 -9.86 4.12 -20.28
N VAL A 98 -11.02 3.51 -19.99
CA VAL A 98 -11.18 2.06 -19.77
C VAL A 98 -10.80 1.22 -20.99
N ALA A 99 -11.26 1.60 -22.17
CA ALA A 99 -11.00 0.82 -23.41
C ALA A 99 -9.52 0.75 -23.75
N LEU A 100 -8.80 1.87 -23.68
CA LEU A 100 -7.37 1.92 -24.01
C LEU A 100 -6.53 1.06 -23.04
N ARG A 101 -6.88 1.09 -21.74
CA ARG A 101 -6.21 0.29 -20.72
C ARG A 101 -6.50 -1.21 -20.85
N ARG A 102 -7.71 -1.59 -21.32
CA ARG A 102 -8.03 -2.98 -21.64
C ARG A 102 -7.23 -3.49 -22.83
N VAL A 103 -7.16 -2.69 -23.91
CA VAL A 103 -6.36 -3.03 -25.08
C VAL A 103 -4.89 -3.17 -24.71
N TRP A 104 -4.35 -2.23 -23.93
CA TRP A 104 -2.98 -2.30 -23.42
C TRP A 104 -2.71 -3.61 -22.68
N ARG A 105 -3.55 -3.91 -21.68
CA ARG A 105 -3.40 -5.12 -20.86
C ARG A 105 -3.51 -6.41 -21.68
N ALA A 106 -4.47 -6.46 -22.59
CA ALA A 106 -4.62 -7.63 -23.48
C ALA A 106 -3.39 -7.82 -24.36
N ALA A 107 -2.93 -6.75 -25.01
CA ALA A 107 -1.80 -6.80 -25.92
C ALA A 107 -0.49 -7.21 -25.22
N GLN A 108 -0.20 -6.63 -24.04
CA GLN A 108 0.99 -6.97 -23.28
C GLN A 108 0.98 -8.45 -22.80
N LEU A 109 -0.16 -8.97 -22.33
CA LEU A 109 -0.28 -10.37 -21.93
C LEU A 109 -0.18 -11.32 -23.11
N VAL A 110 -0.79 -10.99 -24.26
CA VAL A 110 -0.68 -11.77 -25.49
C VAL A 110 0.78 -11.91 -25.91
N LEU A 111 1.53 -10.81 -25.97
CA LEU A 111 2.96 -10.82 -26.32
C LEU A 111 3.80 -11.60 -25.29
N GLY A 112 3.52 -11.40 -23.99
CA GLY A 112 4.23 -12.12 -22.92
C GLY A 112 4.02 -13.63 -22.99
N VAL A 113 2.77 -14.08 -23.13
CA VAL A 113 2.43 -15.50 -23.25
C VAL A 113 2.99 -16.11 -24.53
N TRP A 114 2.89 -15.40 -25.66
CA TRP A 114 3.46 -15.84 -26.92
C TRP A 114 4.97 -16.04 -26.81
N ALA A 115 5.70 -15.06 -26.26
CA ALA A 115 7.14 -15.15 -26.07
C ALA A 115 7.52 -16.31 -25.12
N ALA A 116 6.80 -16.47 -24.03
CA ALA A 116 7.01 -17.58 -23.11
C ALA A 116 6.83 -18.95 -23.79
N ALA A 117 5.77 -19.10 -24.59
CA ALA A 117 5.47 -20.34 -25.30
C ALA A 117 6.55 -20.66 -26.36
N GLU A 118 7.07 -19.66 -27.06
CA GLU A 118 8.16 -19.86 -28.04
C GLU A 118 9.47 -20.22 -27.35
N VAL A 119 9.85 -19.52 -26.26
CA VAL A 119 11.07 -19.86 -25.50
C VAL A 119 10.96 -21.28 -24.93
N HIS A 120 9.82 -21.65 -24.36
CA HIS A 120 9.59 -23.00 -23.84
C HIS A 120 9.71 -24.07 -24.94
N ARG A 121 9.14 -23.82 -26.12
CA ARG A 121 9.22 -24.72 -27.29
C ARG A 121 10.66 -24.85 -27.78
N LEU A 122 11.38 -23.75 -27.98
CA LEU A 122 12.74 -23.73 -28.47
C LEU A 122 13.73 -24.48 -27.59
N LEU A 123 13.48 -24.52 -26.29
CA LEU A 123 14.30 -25.24 -25.32
C LEU A 123 13.83 -26.69 -25.07
N GLY A 124 12.95 -27.24 -25.90
CA GLY A 124 12.47 -28.63 -25.74
C GLY A 124 11.53 -28.87 -24.59
N GLY A 125 10.99 -27.80 -23.99
CA GLY A 125 10.16 -27.90 -22.77
C GLY A 125 8.85 -28.66 -23.01
N ARG A 126 8.26 -28.61 -24.21
CA ARG A 126 7.04 -29.36 -24.53
C ARG A 126 7.26 -30.87 -24.51
N ASP A 127 8.39 -31.32 -25.00
CA ASP A 127 8.75 -32.74 -25.03
C ASP A 127 9.02 -33.24 -23.62
N ALA A 128 9.69 -32.43 -22.78
CA ALA A 128 9.91 -32.70 -21.39
C ALA A 128 8.60 -32.82 -20.58
N VAL A 129 7.67 -31.89 -20.78
CA VAL A 129 6.34 -31.93 -20.16
C VAL A 129 5.54 -33.14 -20.65
N ALA A 130 5.64 -33.49 -21.96
CA ALA A 130 4.95 -34.65 -22.51
C ALA A 130 5.52 -35.97 -21.97
N ALA A 131 6.83 -36.05 -21.74
CA ALA A 131 7.51 -37.19 -21.15
C ALA A 131 7.35 -37.30 -19.62
N GLY A 132 6.86 -36.24 -18.96
CA GLY A 132 6.80 -36.18 -17.50
C GLY A 132 8.15 -35.99 -16.81
N ASP A 133 9.19 -35.59 -17.57
CA ASP A 133 10.54 -35.31 -17.05
C ASP A 133 10.57 -33.94 -16.36
N VAL A 134 10.11 -33.93 -15.13
CA VAL A 134 9.97 -32.68 -14.33
C VAL A 134 11.32 -31.99 -14.09
N PRO A 135 12.43 -32.69 -13.73
CA PRO A 135 13.71 -32.02 -13.52
C PRO A 135 14.19 -31.28 -14.78
N TYR A 136 14.07 -31.88 -15.95
CA TYR A 136 14.45 -31.23 -17.19
C TYR A 136 13.48 -30.10 -17.59
N ALA A 137 12.17 -30.27 -17.37
CA ALA A 137 11.15 -29.25 -17.70
C ALA A 137 11.33 -27.95 -16.92
N LEU A 138 11.98 -27.96 -15.75
CA LEU A 138 12.22 -26.76 -14.93
C LEU A 138 13.07 -25.71 -15.66
N GLY A 139 14.10 -26.13 -16.40
CA GLY A 139 14.97 -25.21 -17.15
C GLY A 139 14.21 -24.42 -18.23
N PRO A 140 13.58 -25.10 -19.21
CA PRO A 140 12.74 -24.47 -20.22
C PRO A 140 11.59 -23.62 -19.65
N ALA A 141 10.93 -24.10 -18.58
CA ALA A 141 9.86 -23.34 -17.92
C ALA A 141 10.41 -22.09 -17.24
N GLY A 142 11.54 -22.18 -16.55
CA GLY A 142 12.19 -21.02 -15.92
C GLY A 142 12.59 -19.95 -16.94
N ALA A 143 13.16 -20.37 -18.08
CA ALA A 143 13.49 -19.46 -19.17
C ALA A 143 12.25 -18.80 -19.79
N ALA A 144 11.15 -19.55 -19.96
CA ALA A 144 9.88 -19.03 -20.46
C ALA A 144 9.25 -18.01 -19.48
N VAL A 145 9.30 -18.29 -18.17
CA VAL A 145 8.84 -17.39 -17.11
C VAL A 145 9.66 -16.09 -17.11
N LEU A 146 10.98 -16.21 -17.27
CA LEU A 146 11.85 -15.05 -17.38
C LEU A 146 11.50 -14.21 -18.62
N ALA A 147 11.31 -14.86 -19.78
CA ALA A 147 10.89 -14.18 -21.01
C ALA A 147 9.56 -13.44 -20.83
N PHE A 148 8.58 -14.09 -20.21
CA PHE A 148 7.30 -13.48 -19.87
C PHE A 148 7.49 -12.23 -19.00
N CYS A 149 8.25 -12.34 -17.91
CA CYS A 149 8.54 -11.24 -16.98
C CYS A 149 9.24 -10.06 -17.69
N LEU A 150 10.25 -10.36 -18.51
CA LEU A 150 11.02 -9.35 -19.25
C LEU A 150 10.17 -8.62 -20.28
N VAL A 151 9.31 -9.32 -21.04
CA VAL A 151 8.39 -8.71 -22.00
C VAL A 151 7.44 -7.76 -21.28
N LEU A 152 6.80 -8.18 -20.19
CA LEU A 152 5.89 -7.32 -19.44
C LEU A 152 6.63 -6.10 -18.87
N ALA A 153 7.79 -6.30 -18.25
CA ALA A 153 8.57 -5.21 -17.67
C ALA A 153 9.07 -4.20 -18.72
N LEU A 154 9.47 -4.68 -19.91
CA LEU A 154 9.91 -3.83 -21.01
C LEU A 154 8.77 -2.97 -21.56
N LEU A 155 7.61 -3.58 -21.78
CA LEU A 155 6.43 -2.88 -22.26
C LEU A 155 5.93 -1.84 -21.25
N ASP A 156 5.90 -2.20 -19.95
CA ASP A 156 5.51 -1.27 -18.87
C ASP A 156 6.54 -0.14 -18.69
N ALA A 157 7.84 -0.43 -18.79
CA ALA A 157 8.86 0.62 -18.77
C ALA A 157 8.72 1.59 -19.96
N GLY A 158 8.37 1.08 -21.14
CA GLY A 158 8.09 1.89 -22.33
C GLY A 158 6.92 2.84 -22.14
N ILE A 159 5.80 2.34 -21.60
CA ILE A 159 4.62 3.19 -21.36
C ILE A 159 4.88 4.24 -20.28
N LEU A 160 5.59 3.90 -19.19
CA LEU A 160 5.97 4.83 -18.13
C LEU A 160 6.89 5.93 -18.65
N ALA A 161 7.85 5.58 -19.50
CA ALA A 161 8.75 6.57 -20.10
C ALA A 161 7.99 7.56 -21.01
N LEU A 162 7.01 7.09 -21.77
CA LEU A 162 6.25 7.92 -22.71
C LEU A 162 5.12 8.71 -22.02
N ALA A 163 4.54 8.18 -20.96
CA ALA A 163 3.44 8.84 -20.24
C ALA A 163 3.94 9.75 -19.10
N GLU A 164 4.92 9.29 -18.30
CA GLU A 164 5.35 9.93 -17.05
C GLU A 164 6.79 10.50 -17.14
N ARG A 165 7.46 10.37 -18.30
CA ARG A 165 8.85 10.81 -18.55
C ARG A 165 9.88 10.21 -17.59
N VAL A 166 9.60 9.01 -17.05
CA VAL A 166 10.53 8.30 -16.18
C VAL A 166 11.63 7.67 -17.04
N PRO A 167 12.93 7.73 -16.66
CA PRO A 167 14.00 7.06 -17.39
C PRO A 167 13.75 5.55 -17.50
N VAL A 168 13.72 5.01 -18.73
CA VAL A 168 13.40 3.58 -19.02
C VAL A 168 14.25 2.64 -18.15
N ARG A 169 15.55 2.91 -18.02
CA ARG A 169 16.48 2.07 -17.26
C ARG A 169 16.12 1.95 -15.76
N ARG A 170 15.61 3.03 -15.16
CA ARG A 170 15.18 3.04 -13.75
C ARG A 170 13.84 2.31 -13.60
N ALA A 171 12.88 2.58 -14.50
CA ALA A 171 11.59 1.92 -14.49
C ALA A 171 11.73 0.40 -14.67
N TRP A 172 12.52 -0.05 -15.65
CA TRP A 172 12.72 -1.46 -15.96
C TRP A 172 13.32 -2.25 -14.81
N ARG A 173 14.43 -1.76 -14.20
CA ARG A 173 15.06 -2.45 -13.05
C ARG A 173 14.11 -2.62 -11.87
N GLY A 174 13.34 -1.59 -11.56
CA GLY A 174 12.36 -1.64 -10.46
C GLY A 174 11.21 -2.59 -10.74
N LEU A 175 10.72 -2.65 -11.99
CA LEU A 175 9.65 -3.55 -12.40
C LEU A 175 10.08 -5.01 -12.36
N VAL A 176 11.25 -5.35 -12.94
CA VAL A 176 11.78 -6.72 -12.93
C VAL A 176 12.00 -7.21 -11.51
N ALA A 177 12.66 -6.41 -10.64
CA ALA A 177 12.97 -6.82 -9.28
C ALA A 177 11.70 -7.12 -8.45
N ARG A 178 10.61 -6.37 -8.67
CA ARG A 178 9.34 -6.56 -7.95
C ARG A 178 8.47 -7.68 -8.51
N SER A 179 8.60 -7.97 -9.82
CA SER A 179 7.70 -8.89 -10.52
C SER A 179 8.25 -10.30 -10.64
N LEU A 180 9.58 -10.48 -10.62
CA LEU A 180 10.22 -11.76 -10.93
C LEU A 180 9.79 -12.87 -9.94
N ALA A 181 9.89 -12.64 -8.65
CA ALA A 181 9.55 -13.65 -7.66
C ALA A 181 8.06 -14.07 -7.69
N PRO A 182 7.08 -13.15 -7.71
CA PRO A 182 5.68 -13.53 -7.88
C PRO A 182 5.39 -14.27 -9.19
N ILE A 183 5.97 -13.83 -10.32
CA ILE A 183 5.78 -14.48 -11.59
C ILE A 183 6.44 -15.88 -11.62
N ALA A 184 7.59 -16.05 -10.97
CA ALA A 184 8.24 -17.36 -10.83
C ALA A 184 7.37 -18.37 -10.07
N VAL A 185 6.73 -17.96 -8.97
CA VAL A 185 5.76 -18.80 -8.24
C VAL A 185 4.58 -19.19 -9.14
N HIS A 186 4.04 -18.24 -9.89
CA HIS A 186 2.98 -18.52 -10.86
C HIS A 186 3.45 -19.43 -11.98
N GLY A 187 4.73 -19.31 -12.41
CA GLY A 187 5.35 -20.18 -13.40
C GLY A 187 5.47 -21.62 -12.93
N LEU A 188 5.92 -21.81 -11.69
CA LEU A 188 6.00 -23.14 -11.09
C LEU A 188 4.62 -23.80 -10.96
N ALA A 189 3.60 -23.03 -10.53
CA ALA A 189 2.23 -23.52 -10.49
C ALA A 189 1.70 -23.85 -11.91
N GLY A 190 2.02 -23.03 -12.91
CA GLY A 190 1.69 -23.30 -14.31
C GLY A 190 2.36 -24.55 -14.85
N LEU A 191 3.64 -24.79 -14.51
CA LEU A 191 4.35 -26.03 -14.87
C LEU A 191 3.72 -27.24 -14.20
N MET A 192 3.44 -27.17 -12.91
CA MET A 192 2.78 -28.26 -12.19
C MET A 192 1.42 -28.56 -12.82
N MET A 193 0.64 -27.54 -13.20
CA MET A 193 -0.63 -27.71 -13.90
C MET A 193 -0.42 -28.38 -15.27
N ALA A 194 0.60 -27.98 -16.04
CA ALA A 194 0.88 -28.53 -17.34
C ALA A 194 1.31 -30.02 -17.28
N VAL A 195 2.16 -30.38 -16.34
CA VAL A 195 2.60 -31.77 -16.12
C VAL A 195 1.43 -32.65 -15.70
N LEU A 196 0.67 -32.19 -14.70
CA LEU A 196 -0.52 -32.94 -14.24
C LEU A 196 -1.61 -33.03 -15.31
N TRP A 197 -1.75 -32.04 -16.20
CA TRP A 197 -2.68 -32.08 -17.32
C TRP A 197 -2.39 -33.24 -18.28
N ARG A 198 -1.13 -33.63 -18.43
CA ARG A 198 -0.70 -34.76 -19.25
C ARG A 198 -0.80 -36.10 -18.52
N SER A 199 -1.06 -36.12 -17.21
CA SER A 199 -1.29 -37.30 -16.40
C SER A 199 -2.71 -37.84 -16.61
N PRO A 200 -3.04 -39.02 -16.05
CA PRO A 200 -4.41 -39.57 -16.07
C PRO A 200 -5.48 -38.65 -15.50
N TYR A 201 -5.12 -37.70 -14.68
CA TYR A 201 -6.05 -36.70 -14.10
C TYR A 201 -6.51 -35.66 -15.12
N GLY A 202 -5.77 -35.45 -16.21
CA GLY A 202 -6.16 -34.53 -17.27
C GLY A 202 -6.46 -33.12 -16.79
N PRO A 203 -7.48 -32.45 -17.35
CA PRO A 203 -7.87 -31.08 -16.98
C PRO A 203 -8.30 -30.88 -15.51
N VAL A 204 -8.71 -31.93 -14.80
CA VAL A 204 -9.08 -31.86 -13.38
C VAL A 204 -7.90 -31.44 -12.52
N SER A 205 -6.67 -31.70 -12.98
CA SER A 205 -5.44 -31.25 -12.35
C SER A 205 -5.39 -29.72 -12.12
N ALA A 206 -6.06 -28.96 -12.98
CA ALA A 206 -6.16 -27.52 -12.81
C ALA A 206 -6.79 -27.14 -11.45
N LEU A 207 -7.78 -27.89 -10.99
CA LEU A 207 -8.42 -27.65 -9.68
C LEU A 207 -7.47 -27.93 -8.52
N LEU A 208 -6.62 -28.96 -8.64
CA LEU A 208 -5.63 -29.32 -7.61
C LEU A 208 -4.58 -28.22 -7.40
N VAL A 209 -4.23 -27.51 -8.48
CA VAL A 209 -3.25 -26.40 -8.42
C VAL A 209 -3.92 -25.08 -8.06
N LEU A 210 -5.06 -24.78 -8.68
CA LEU A 210 -5.70 -23.47 -8.53
C LEU A 210 -6.39 -23.30 -7.19
N LEU A 211 -6.95 -24.36 -6.61
CA LEU A 211 -7.69 -24.27 -5.36
C LEU A 211 -6.81 -23.79 -4.20
N PRO A 212 -5.65 -24.41 -3.90
CA PRO A 212 -4.74 -23.92 -2.87
C PRO A 212 -4.27 -22.47 -3.13
N MET A 213 -4.01 -22.13 -4.39
CA MET A 213 -3.61 -20.75 -4.76
C MET A 213 -4.75 -19.76 -4.53
N CYS A 214 -5.98 -20.10 -4.89
CA CYS A 214 -7.15 -19.26 -4.63
C CYS A 214 -7.38 -19.06 -3.12
N VAL A 215 -7.23 -20.11 -2.31
CA VAL A 215 -7.34 -20.04 -0.86
C VAL A 215 -6.25 -19.17 -0.26
N SER A 216 -5.00 -19.37 -0.66
CA SER A 216 -3.87 -18.54 -0.19
C SER A 216 -4.04 -17.08 -0.59
N TRP A 217 -4.45 -16.83 -1.81
CA TRP A 217 -4.72 -15.49 -2.29
C TRP A 217 -5.92 -14.82 -1.56
N TRP A 218 -6.99 -15.58 -1.29
CA TRP A 218 -8.12 -15.09 -0.50
C TRP A 218 -7.71 -14.73 0.93
N ALA A 219 -6.92 -15.59 1.60
CA ALA A 219 -6.41 -15.34 2.95
C ALA A 219 -5.53 -14.08 2.98
N PHE A 220 -4.62 -13.93 2.00
CA PHE A 220 -3.79 -12.73 1.86
C PHE A 220 -4.63 -11.48 1.62
N ALA A 221 -5.66 -11.60 0.78
CA ALA A 221 -6.60 -10.54 0.50
C ALA A 221 -7.38 -10.10 1.74
N GLN A 222 -7.82 -11.06 2.56
CA GLN A 222 -8.51 -10.77 3.83
C GLN A 222 -7.60 -10.02 4.79
N TYR A 223 -6.37 -10.49 4.96
CA TYR A 223 -5.38 -9.83 5.81
C TYR A 223 -5.13 -8.36 5.42
N HIS A 224 -4.95 -8.10 4.13
CA HIS A 224 -4.75 -6.73 3.65
C HIS A 224 -5.99 -5.84 3.81
N ARG A 225 -7.20 -6.40 3.65
CA ARG A 225 -8.45 -5.67 3.89
C ARG A 225 -8.61 -5.28 5.35
N GLU A 226 -8.34 -6.22 6.24
CA GLU A 226 -8.41 -5.97 7.67
C GLU A 226 -7.45 -4.85 8.08
N ARG A 227 -6.19 -4.92 7.64
CA ARG A 227 -5.22 -3.83 7.86
C ARG A 227 -5.66 -2.49 7.27
N ALA A 228 -6.21 -2.48 6.08
CA ALA A 228 -6.72 -1.25 5.46
C ALA A 228 -7.92 -0.67 6.21
N ALA A 229 -8.81 -1.52 6.72
CA ALA A 229 -9.95 -1.10 7.55
C ALA A 229 -9.46 -0.51 8.89
N HIS A 230 -8.49 -1.15 9.55
CA HIS A 230 -7.87 -0.61 10.77
C HIS A 230 -7.27 0.77 10.53
N GLN A 231 -6.47 0.94 9.48
CA GLN A 231 -5.89 2.24 9.13
C GLN A 231 -6.95 3.29 8.76
N ALA A 232 -8.05 2.89 8.12
CA ALA A 232 -9.14 3.80 7.81
C ALA A 232 -9.86 4.29 9.08
N THR A 233 -10.10 3.39 10.03
CA THR A 233 -10.69 3.73 11.34
C THR A 233 -9.80 4.71 12.10
N ILE A 234 -8.48 4.44 12.17
CA ILE A 234 -7.53 5.34 12.83
C ILE A 234 -7.54 6.71 12.17
N ARG A 235 -7.45 6.78 10.84
CA ARG A 235 -7.51 8.08 10.13
C ARG A 235 -8.79 8.85 10.40
N ALA A 236 -9.93 8.16 10.46
CA ALA A 236 -11.21 8.82 10.76
C ALA A 236 -11.24 9.40 12.18
N LEU A 237 -10.70 8.69 13.17
CA LEU A 237 -10.61 9.18 14.56
C LEU A 237 -9.67 10.39 14.66
N VAL A 238 -8.48 10.32 14.05
CA VAL A 238 -7.53 11.45 14.01
C VAL A 238 -8.15 12.67 13.33
N GLN A 239 -8.78 12.48 12.18
CA GLN A 239 -9.45 13.58 11.47
C GLN A 239 -10.56 14.22 12.33
N ALA A 240 -11.29 13.44 13.11
CA ALA A 240 -12.30 13.98 14.02
C ALA A 240 -11.67 14.84 15.14
N VAL A 241 -10.52 14.42 15.69
CA VAL A 241 -9.75 15.21 16.69
C VAL A 241 -9.25 16.49 16.05
N ASP A 242 -8.63 16.43 14.88
CA ASP A 242 -8.08 17.59 14.15
C ASP A 242 -9.16 18.64 13.84
N ILE A 243 -10.38 18.22 13.50
CA ILE A 243 -11.51 19.12 13.28
C ILE A 243 -11.92 19.80 14.59
N LYS A 244 -11.89 19.08 15.70
CA LYS A 244 -12.36 19.57 16.99
C LYS A 244 -11.36 20.48 17.70
N ASP A 245 -10.10 20.09 17.76
CA ASP A 245 -9.04 20.81 18.47
C ASP A 245 -8.43 21.95 17.64
N GLY A 246 -8.43 21.86 16.33
CA GLY A 246 -7.90 22.89 15.41
C GLY A 246 -6.38 23.09 15.45
N TYR A 247 -5.70 22.69 16.54
CA TYR A 247 -4.25 22.80 16.73
C TYR A 247 -3.47 21.53 16.41
N THR A 248 -4.16 20.41 16.18
CA THR A 248 -3.57 19.08 16.09
C THR A 248 -3.26 18.64 14.66
N ARG A 249 -3.50 19.50 13.65
CA ARG A 249 -3.28 19.12 12.26
C ARG A 249 -1.84 18.64 12.03
N GLY A 250 -1.68 17.34 11.75
CA GLY A 250 -0.41 16.69 11.53
C GLY A 250 0.41 16.41 12.79
N HIS A 251 0.04 16.93 13.97
CA HIS A 251 0.69 16.63 15.24
C HIS A 251 0.64 15.13 15.55
N SER A 252 -0.55 14.54 15.55
CA SER A 252 -0.75 13.11 15.83
C SER A 252 0.12 12.21 14.95
N GLU A 253 0.23 12.50 13.65
CA GLU A 253 1.09 11.73 12.74
C GLU A 253 2.58 11.89 13.08
N ARG A 254 3.03 13.09 13.46
CA ARG A 254 4.42 13.33 13.85
C ARG A 254 4.76 12.67 15.17
N VAL A 255 3.86 12.71 16.16
CA VAL A 255 4.03 11.97 17.44
C VAL A 255 4.11 10.47 17.16
N GLY A 256 3.26 9.94 16.27
CA GLY A 256 3.36 8.55 15.82
C GLY A 256 4.70 8.23 15.15
N GLN A 257 5.23 9.14 14.33
CA GLN A 257 6.53 8.98 13.69
C GLN A 257 7.68 9.00 14.71
N ALA A 258 7.67 9.92 15.66
CA ALA A 258 8.67 9.99 16.72
C ALA A 258 8.63 8.75 17.63
N SER A 259 7.42 8.28 17.99
CA SER A 259 7.24 7.03 18.75
C SER A 259 7.83 5.82 18.03
N MET A 260 7.63 5.74 16.71
CA MET A 260 8.20 4.70 15.86
C MET A 260 9.74 4.79 15.79
N MET A 261 10.31 6.00 15.73
CA MET A 261 11.76 6.21 15.73
C MET A 261 12.37 5.72 17.05
N ILE A 262 11.78 6.07 18.19
CA ILE A 262 12.21 5.59 19.52
C ILE A 262 12.15 4.05 19.58
N ALA A 263 11.03 3.46 19.16
CA ALA A 263 10.82 2.02 19.22
C ALA A 263 11.85 1.24 18.37
N ARG A 264 12.15 1.73 17.17
CA ARG A 264 13.16 1.11 16.29
C ARG A 264 14.56 1.24 16.87
N GLU A 265 14.89 2.37 17.46
CA GLU A 265 16.20 2.59 18.11
C GLU A 265 16.40 1.65 19.29
N LEU A 266 15.34 1.35 20.03
CA LEU A 266 15.33 0.37 21.12
C LEU A 266 15.32 -1.10 20.64
N GLY A 267 15.34 -1.34 19.32
CA GLY A 267 15.35 -2.69 18.74
C GLY A 267 14.05 -3.49 18.94
N MET A 268 12.92 -2.79 19.11
CA MET A 268 11.62 -3.46 19.27
C MET A 268 11.18 -4.15 17.97
N ALA A 269 10.42 -5.26 18.09
CA ALA A 269 9.88 -6.00 16.94
C ALA A 269 8.93 -5.13 16.09
N ASP A 270 8.87 -5.37 14.77
CA ASP A 270 8.12 -4.55 13.82
C ASP A 270 6.63 -4.43 14.18
N GLU A 271 6.02 -5.49 14.72
CA GLU A 271 4.64 -5.47 15.18
C GLU A 271 4.45 -4.47 16.33
N ARG A 272 5.41 -4.42 17.25
CA ARG A 272 5.37 -3.51 18.39
C ARG A 272 5.66 -2.07 17.98
N VAL A 273 6.56 -1.87 17.02
CA VAL A 273 6.81 -0.55 16.41
C VAL A 273 5.53 0.05 15.81
N GLU A 274 4.74 -0.79 15.12
CA GLU A 274 3.47 -0.34 14.53
C GLU A 274 2.41 -0.01 15.61
N VAL A 275 2.34 -0.79 16.68
CA VAL A 275 1.46 -0.50 17.83
C VAL A 275 1.84 0.82 18.50
N LEU A 276 3.14 1.11 18.68
CA LEU A 276 3.62 2.38 19.24
C LEU A 276 3.37 3.56 18.30
N ARG A 277 3.45 3.34 16.99
CA ARG A 277 3.02 4.34 16.02
C ARG A 277 1.53 4.70 16.21
N PHE A 278 0.67 3.71 16.35
CA PHE A 278 -0.76 3.95 16.63
C PHE A 278 -0.99 4.61 18.00
N ALA A 279 -0.20 4.26 18.99
CA ALA A 279 -0.24 4.90 20.30
C ALA A 279 0.00 6.41 20.20
N GLY A 280 1.08 6.81 19.51
CA GLY A 280 1.37 8.22 19.28
C GLY A 280 0.32 8.94 18.43
N ILE A 281 -0.24 8.26 17.41
CA ILE A 281 -1.30 8.84 16.57
C ILE A 281 -2.59 9.07 17.37
N LEU A 282 -2.93 8.19 18.29
CA LEU A 282 -4.23 8.19 19.01
C LEU A 282 -4.15 8.74 20.42
N HIS A 283 -2.98 9.17 20.93
CA HIS A 283 -2.81 9.57 22.33
C HIS A 283 -3.84 10.59 22.78
N ASP A 284 -4.18 11.52 21.92
CA ASP A 284 -5.10 12.63 22.15
C ASP A 284 -6.56 12.37 21.72
N VAL A 285 -6.91 11.13 21.33
CA VAL A 285 -8.26 10.82 20.80
C VAL A 285 -9.38 11.18 21.77
N GLY A 286 -9.10 11.14 23.07
CA GLY A 286 -10.06 11.49 24.11
C GLY A 286 -10.44 12.97 24.19
N LYS A 287 -9.71 13.86 23.52
CA LYS A 287 -10.13 15.26 23.35
C LYS A 287 -11.50 15.38 22.66
N LEU A 288 -11.94 14.34 21.95
CA LEU A 288 -13.31 14.24 21.46
C LEU A 288 -14.37 14.30 22.58
N GLY A 289 -14.05 13.85 23.79
CA GLY A 289 -14.91 13.94 24.96
C GLY A 289 -14.90 15.30 25.66
N VAL A 290 -13.87 16.12 25.45
CA VAL A 290 -13.72 17.43 26.11
C VAL A 290 -14.57 18.49 25.39
N PRO A 291 -15.26 19.40 26.10
CA PRO A 291 -16.01 20.49 25.48
C PRO A 291 -15.13 21.39 24.59
N THR A 292 -15.52 21.61 23.34
CA THR A 292 -14.75 22.40 22.35
C THR A 292 -14.40 23.80 22.83
N ARG A 293 -15.29 24.45 23.61
CA ARG A 293 -15.05 25.77 24.22
C ARG A 293 -13.82 25.81 25.11
N LEU A 294 -13.49 24.68 25.78
CA LEU A 294 -12.30 24.58 26.63
C LEU A 294 -11.04 24.36 25.85
N LEU A 295 -11.10 23.51 24.80
CA LEU A 295 -9.97 23.26 23.91
C LEU A 295 -9.54 24.50 23.13
N ARG A 296 -10.51 25.37 22.78
CA ARG A 296 -10.29 26.58 21.97
C ARG A 296 -10.35 27.86 22.80
N LYS A 297 -10.21 27.77 24.10
CA LYS A 297 -10.25 28.95 24.98
C LYS A 297 -9.00 29.80 24.81
N ASP A 298 -9.19 31.06 24.46
CA ASP A 298 -8.12 32.05 24.46
C ASP A 298 -7.89 32.55 25.90
N GLY A 299 -6.71 32.27 26.46
CA GLY A 299 -6.31 32.68 27.81
C GLY A 299 -6.13 31.51 28.80
N PRO A 300 -5.79 31.81 30.06
CA PRO A 300 -5.49 30.80 31.06
C PRO A 300 -6.74 30.01 31.46
N LEU A 301 -6.55 28.71 31.69
CA LEU A 301 -7.59 27.81 32.21
C LEU A 301 -7.70 27.95 33.72
N THR A 302 -8.94 27.91 34.23
CA THR A 302 -9.15 27.76 35.68
C THR A 302 -8.77 26.34 36.13
N PRO A 303 -8.55 26.11 37.45
CA PRO A 303 -8.28 24.76 37.95
C PRO A 303 -9.36 23.75 37.57
N GLU A 304 -10.63 24.15 37.56
CA GLU A 304 -11.78 23.31 37.22
C GLU A 304 -11.77 22.98 35.69
N GLU A 305 -11.52 23.96 34.85
CA GLU A 305 -11.41 23.77 33.41
C GLU A 305 -10.24 22.87 33.05
N ARG A 306 -9.11 23.03 33.76
CA ARG A 306 -7.94 22.15 33.59
C ARG A 306 -8.28 20.70 33.94
N ARG A 307 -8.96 20.44 35.05
CA ARG A 307 -9.41 19.09 35.44
C ARG A 307 -10.26 18.43 34.36
N VAL A 308 -11.14 19.19 33.69
CA VAL A 308 -11.97 18.66 32.60
C VAL A 308 -11.12 18.26 31.40
N ILE A 309 -10.08 19.03 31.06
CA ILE A 309 -9.16 18.68 30.01
C ILE A 309 -8.32 17.45 30.40
N GLU A 310 -7.85 17.38 31.64
CA GLU A 310 -7.05 16.26 32.18
C GLU A 310 -7.79 14.90 32.19
N LEU A 311 -9.11 14.88 31.91
CA LEU A 311 -9.88 13.65 31.71
C LEU A 311 -9.72 13.04 30.31
N HIS A 312 -9.08 13.75 29.35
CA HIS A 312 -9.00 13.21 27.99
C HIS A 312 -8.26 11.87 27.87
N PRO A 313 -7.25 11.51 28.68
CA PRO A 313 -6.64 10.18 28.61
C PRO A 313 -7.62 9.07 28.95
N GLU A 314 -8.47 9.26 29.95
CA GLU A 314 -9.51 8.32 30.34
C GLU A 314 -10.60 8.21 29.27
N TYR A 315 -11.09 9.32 28.72
CA TYR A 315 -12.01 9.33 27.58
C TYR A 315 -11.41 8.63 26.36
N GLY A 316 -10.12 8.88 26.07
CA GLY A 316 -9.41 8.23 24.99
C GLY A 316 -9.31 6.73 25.18
N HIS A 317 -8.96 6.28 26.38
CA HIS A 317 -8.92 4.86 26.72
C HIS A 317 -10.27 4.17 26.51
N GLU A 318 -11.36 4.79 26.97
CA GLU A 318 -12.71 4.27 26.78
C GLU A 318 -13.10 4.18 25.30
N MET A 319 -12.75 5.20 24.49
CA MET A 319 -13.03 5.20 23.05
C MET A 319 -12.31 4.08 22.30
N VAL A 320 -11.07 3.74 22.70
CA VAL A 320 -10.27 2.73 22.02
C VAL A 320 -10.30 1.35 22.67
N ARG A 321 -10.98 1.20 23.82
CA ARG A 321 -11.04 -0.04 24.61
C ARG A 321 -11.47 -1.25 23.81
N GLY A 322 -12.47 -1.09 22.93
CA GLY A 322 -13.02 -2.17 22.08
C GLY A 322 -12.18 -2.53 20.86
N ILE A 323 -11.08 -1.81 20.60
CA ILE A 323 -10.27 -2.01 19.38
C ILE A 323 -9.11 -2.96 19.71
N GLY A 324 -9.31 -4.27 19.43
CA GLY A 324 -8.39 -5.32 19.84
C GLY A 324 -6.97 -5.20 19.27
N PHE A 325 -6.81 -4.77 18.03
CA PHE A 325 -5.50 -4.66 17.38
C PHE A 325 -4.58 -3.55 17.95
N LEU A 326 -5.11 -2.64 18.77
CA LEU A 326 -4.32 -1.59 19.38
C LEU A 326 -3.43 -2.09 20.54
N GLY A 327 -3.71 -3.26 21.11
CA GLY A 327 -2.84 -3.86 22.11
C GLY A 327 -2.42 -2.91 23.24
N GLU A 328 -1.11 -2.73 23.42
CA GLU A 328 -0.52 -1.83 24.44
C GLU A 328 -0.70 -0.32 24.12
N ALA A 329 -1.09 0.05 22.89
CA ALA A 329 -1.39 1.44 22.58
C ALA A 329 -2.49 2.03 23.47
N ARG A 330 -3.44 1.21 23.93
CA ARG A 330 -4.50 1.64 24.85
C ARG A 330 -3.95 2.13 26.19
N ALA A 331 -2.91 1.46 26.70
CA ALA A 331 -2.22 1.88 27.91
C ALA A 331 -1.45 3.19 27.70
N ALA A 332 -0.85 3.37 26.51
CA ALA A 332 -0.20 4.63 26.16
C ALA A 332 -1.20 5.79 26.11
N VAL A 333 -2.36 5.61 25.48
CA VAL A 333 -3.44 6.63 25.47
C VAL A 333 -3.87 7.04 26.88
N LEU A 334 -3.94 6.09 27.82
CA LEU A 334 -4.36 6.36 29.19
C LEU A 334 -3.29 7.09 30.00
N HIS A 335 -2.00 6.80 29.79
CA HIS A 335 -0.92 7.17 30.68
C HIS A 335 0.14 8.11 30.09
N HIS A 336 -0.06 8.68 28.89
CA HIS A 336 0.96 9.50 28.21
C HIS A 336 1.27 10.83 28.93
N HIS A 337 0.44 11.27 29.86
CA HIS A 337 0.68 12.43 30.71
C HIS A 337 1.21 12.07 32.10
N GLU A 338 1.44 10.80 32.40
CA GLU A 338 2.16 10.40 33.58
C GLU A 338 3.62 10.83 33.53
N ARG A 339 4.20 11.17 34.68
CA ARG A 339 5.58 11.62 34.84
C ARG A 339 6.34 10.69 35.75
N LEU A 340 7.61 10.46 35.51
CA LEU A 340 8.42 9.55 36.33
C LEU A 340 8.43 9.94 37.81
N ASP A 341 8.34 11.24 38.08
CA ASP A 341 8.32 11.81 39.47
C ASP A 341 6.95 11.67 40.17
N GLY A 342 5.93 11.13 39.50
CA GLY A 342 4.58 10.97 40.04
C GLY A 342 3.73 12.25 40.05
N SER A 343 4.23 13.35 39.50
CA SER A 343 3.46 14.61 39.41
C SER A 343 2.57 14.67 38.15
N GLY A 344 2.46 13.56 37.41
CA GLY A 344 1.61 13.42 36.22
C GLY A 344 0.16 13.10 36.55
N TYR A 345 -0.62 12.84 35.49
CA TYR A 345 -2.02 12.45 35.58
C TYR A 345 -2.36 11.36 34.54
N PRO A 346 -3.45 10.61 34.73
CA PRO A 346 -4.55 10.77 35.69
C PRO A 346 -4.29 10.11 37.06
N TYR A 347 -3.33 9.20 37.20
CA TYR A 347 -3.18 8.38 38.42
C TYR A 347 -1.94 8.68 39.26
N GLY A 348 -1.01 9.53 38.78
CA GLY A 348 0.23 9.86 39.48
C GLY A 348 1.17 8.66 39.62
N LEU A 349 1.28 7.83 38.55
CA LEU A 349 2.17 6.66 38.51
C LEU A 349 3.63 7.08 38.57
N VAL A 350 4.48 6.30 39.26
CA VAL A 350 5.88 6.61 39.47
C VAL A 350 6.79 5.62 38.71
N GLY A 351 7.78 6.11 37.99
CA GLY A 351 8.85 5.33 37.43
C GLY A 351 8.34 4.20 36.51
N ARG A 352 8.66 2.93 36.86
CA ARG A 352 8.28 1.75 36.08
C ARG A 352 6.81 1.33 36.21
N GLN A 353 6.04 1.95 37.07
CA GLN A 353 4.59 1.77 37.10
C GLN A 353 3.94 2.31 35.81
N ILE A 354 4.58 3.30 35.18
CA ILE A 354 4.14 3.87 33.91
C ILE A 354 4.46 2.85 32.79
N PRO A 355 3.46 2.42 32.02
CA PRO A 355 3.67 1.50 30.89
C PRO A 355 4.76 2.03 29.91
N GLU A 356 5.59 1.13 29.39
CA GLU A 356 6.67 1.51 28.49
C GLU A 356 6.16 2.27 27.26
N SER A 357 5.03 1.84 26.68
CA SER A 357 4.37 2.51 25.56
C SER A 357 3.97 3.95 25.90
N ALA A 358 3.53 4.21 27.11
CA ALA A 358 3.19 5.56 27.57
C ALA A 358 4.45 6.44 27.72
N ARG A 359 5.56 5.88 28.23
CA ARG A 359 6.84 6.61 28.35
C ARG A 359 7.41 6.98 27.00
N VAL A 360 7.26 6.12 25.97
CA VAL A 360 7.63 6.42 24.59
C VAL A 360 6.79 7.58 24.04
N VAL A 361 5.47 7.51 24.18
CA VAL A 361 4.57 8.55 23.65
C VAL A 361 4.76 9.89 24.35
N ALA A 362 4.98 9.90 25.68
CA ALA A 362 5.24 11.14 26.42
C ALA A 362 6.46 11.91 25.90
N VAL A 363 7.55 11.20 25.59
CA VAL A 363 8.76 11.81 24.99
C VAL A 363 8.47 12.32 23.58
N ALA A 364 7.78 11.51 22.75
CA ALA A 364 7.44 11.85 21.37
C ALA A 364 6.51 13.08 21.29
N ASP A 365 5.49 13.14 22.14
CA ASP A 365 4.56 14.27 22.22
C ASP A 365 5.27 15.56 22.64
N ALA A 366 6.06 15.52 23.70
CA ALA A 366 6.81 16.69 24.16
C ALA A 366 7.81 17.18 23.10
N PHE A 367 8.45 16.28 22.37
CA PHE A 367 9.35 16.61 21.29
C PHE A 367 8.64 17.34 20.14
N ASP A 368 7.52 16.78 19.66
CA ASP A 368 6.74 17.43 18.60
C ASP A 368 6.14 18.76 19.10
N ALA A 369 5.66 18.82 20.33
CA ALA A 369 5.15 20.06 20.92
C ALA A 369 6.18 21.19 20.93
N MET A 370 7.45 20.89 21.13
CA MET A 370 8.55 21.87 21.12
C MET A 370 9.02 22.22 19.73
N THR A 371 9.01 21.29 18.80
CA THR A 371 9.57 21.46 17.44
C THR A 371 8.52 21.92 16.41
N SER A 372 7.25 22.02 16.77
CA SER A 372 6.17 22.50 15.90
C SER A 372 5.71 23.91 16.29
N THR A 373 5.38 24.73 15.29
CA THR A 373 4.78 26.05 15.52
C THR A 373 3.34 25.89 15.97
N ARG A 374 2.98 26.54 17.08
CA ARG A 374 1.61 26.60 17.63
C ARG A 374 1.15 28.07 17.64
N SER A 375 -0.15 28.33 17.67
CA SER A 375 -0.71 29.71 17.65
C SER A 375 -0.11 30.65 18.70
N TYR A 376 0.39 30.12 19.80
CA TYR A 376 0.96 30.87 20.92
C TYR A 376 2.47 30.62 21.12
N SER A 377 3.13 29.78 20.33
CA SER A 377 4.56 29.45 20.46
C SER A 377 5.18 29.09 19.12
N ARG A 378 6.29 29.74 18.78
CA ARG A 378 7.10 29.39 17.64
C ARG A 378 7.86 28.07 17.87
N ALA A 379 8.06 27.29 16.82
CA ALA A 379 8.88 26.08 16.86
C ALA A 379 10.29 26.39 17.38
N ARG A 380 10.77 25.59 18.32
CA ARG A 380 12.15 25.62 18.79
C ARG A 380 13.04 24.83 17.81
N PRO A 381 14.32 25.21 17.66
CA PRO A 381 15.28 24.38 16.96
C PRO A 381 15.32 22.97 17.56
N VAL A 382 15.50 21.95 16.70
CA VAL A 382 15.53 20.53 17.11
C VAL A 382 16.56 20.29 18.21
N SER A 383 17.76 20.88 18.10
CA SER A 383 18.81 20.78 19.12
C SER A 383 18.38 21.31 20.49
N VAL A 384 17.61 22.42 20.53
CA VAL A 384 17.11 22.99 21.76
C VAL A 384 16.04 22.11 22.39
N ALA A 385 15.17 21.51 21.58
CA ALA A 385 14.15 20.58 22.05
C ALA A 385 14.76 19.30 22.64
N LEU A 386 15.79 18.73 21.97
CA LEU A 386 16.53 17.57 22.49
C LEU A 386 17.22 17.87 23.80
N ALA A 387 17.93 19.00 23.91
CA ALA A 387 18.59 19.42 25.16
C ALA A 387 17.59 19.60 26.32
N GLU A 388 16.37 20.08 26.03
CA GLU A 388 15.33 20.21 27.05
C GLU A 388 14.81 18.85 27.51
N LEU A 389 14.64 17.89 26.58
CA LEU A 389 14.27 16.51 26.94
C LEU A 389 15.32 15.85 27.82
N GLU A 390 16.61 16.02 27.48
CA GLU A 390 17.74 15.51 28.29
C GLU A 390 17.76 16.14 29.69
N ARG A 391 17.50 17.43 29.80
CA ARG A 391 17.43 18.14 31.09
C ARG A 391 16.29 17.61 31.98
N CYS A 392 15.17 17.18 31.38
CA CYS A 392 14.00 16.66 32.08
C CYS A 392 14.03 15.12 32.24
N ALA A 393 15.08 14.45 31.73
CA ALA A 393 15.23 13.01 31.87
C ALA A 393 15.43 12.60 33.34
N GLY A 394 14.79 11.53 33.74
CA GLY A 394 14.81 11.03 35.12
C GLY A 394 13.79 11.68 36.07
N SER A 395 13.24 12.83 35.71
CA SER A 395 12.14 13.47 36.45
C SER A 395 10.80 13.38 35.72
N GLN A 396 10.73 13.98 34.54
CA GLN A 396 9.52 13.94 33.72
C GLN A 396 9.56 12.74 32.77
N PHE A 397 10.67 12.57 32.06
CA PHE A 397 10.80 11.59 30.96
C PHE A 397 11.75 10.46 31.31
N ASP A 398 11.48 9.28 30.72
CA ASP A 398 12.37 8.14 30.84
C ASP A 398 13.69 8.41 30.11
N PRO A 399 14.86 8.35 30.80
CA PRO A 399 16.17 8.60 30.17
C PRO A 399 16.48 7.68 29.01
N VAL A 400 15.99 6.43 29.04
CA VAL A 400 16.21 5.47 27.95
C VAL A 400 15.44 5.89 26.69
N MET A 401 14.21 6.35 26.83
CA MET A 401 13.37 6.82 25.72
C MET A 401 13.93 8.14 25.14
N VAL A 402 14.43 9.03 26.00
CA VAL A 402 15.07 10.29 25.56
C VAL A 402 16.34 9.98 24.76
N ALA A 403 17.23 9.15 25.29
CA ALA A 403 18.47 8.76 24.60
C ALA A 403 18.17 8.12 23.23
N ALA A 404 17.19 7.23 23.17
CA ALA A 404 16.77 6.59 21.92
C ALA A 404 16.26 7.62 20.89
N LEU A 405 15.51 8.64 21.31
CA LEU A 405 15.07 9.70 20.40
C LEU A 405 16.24 10.55 19.90
N VAL A 406 17.18 10.93 20.77
CA VAL A 406 18.37 11.72 20.42
C VAL A 406 19.18 11.00 19.34
N GLU A 407 19.48 9.72 19.54
CA GLU A 407 20.20 8.88 18.57
C GLU A 407 19.45 8.74 17.24
N ALA A 408 18.15 8.46 17.30
CA ALA A 408 17.32 8.29 16.12
C ALA A 408 17.22 9.57 15.29
N VAL A 409 17.04 10.72 15.93
CA VAL A 409 17.00 12.05 15.28
C VAL A 409 18.36 12.43 14.72
N GLY A 410 19.45 12.13 15.44
CA GLY A 410 20.83 12.37 14.97
C GLY A 410 21.15 11.60 13.69
N ARG A 411 20.60 10.38 13.54
CA ARG A 411 20.83 9.51 12.38
C ARG A 411 19.92 9.81 11.19
N ALA A 412 18.63 10.00 11.44
CA ALA A 412 17.61 10.12 10.38
C ALA A 412 17.23 11.57 10.07
N GLY A 413 17.56 12.51 10.93
CA GLY A 413 17.06 13.89 10.91
C GLY A 413 15.61 13.99 11.39
N TRP A 414 15.19 15.25 11.62
CA TRP A 414 13.78 15.58 11.87
C TRP A 414 13.41 16.83 11.08
N HIS A 415 12.33 16.74 10.33
CA HIS A 415 11.81 17.87 9.57
C HIS A 415 10.55 18.40 10.29
N PRO A 416 10.65 19.52 11.01
CA PRO A 416 9.47 20.16 11.60
C PRO A 416 8.52 20.58 10.48
N ALA A 417 7.23 20.35 10.69
CA ALA A 417 6.23 20.85 9.75
C ALA A 417 6.15 22.37 9.89
N VAL A 418 6.36 23.08 8.80
CA VAL A 418 5.98 24.49 8.66
C VAL A 418 4.45 24.48 8.66
N THR A 419 3.81 24.97 9.73
CA THR A 419 2.36 25.09 9.77
C THR A 419 1.90 26.27 8.91
N ALA A 420 0.66 26.16 8.42
CA ALA A 420 0.04 26.99 7.39
C ALA A 420 0.03 28.52 7.61
N ASP A 421 0.52 29.04 8.72
CA ASP A 421 0.65 30.47 8.96
C ASP A 421 1.71 31.14 8.05
N ASP A 422 2.63 30.35 7.48
CA ASP A 422 3.56 30.83 6.43
C ASP A 422 2.94 30.75 5.01
N GLU A 423 1.80 30.11 4.83
CA GLU A 423 1.07 30.07 3.56
C GLU A 423 0.04 31.20 3.41
N GLU A 424 -0.34 31.89 4.49
CA GLU A 424 -1.27 33.04 4.42
C GLU A 424 -0.66 34.27 3.70
N THR A 425 0.62 34.28 3.43
CA THR A 425 1.25 35.29 2.57
C THR A 425 1.15 34.99 1.06
N ARG A 426 0.61 33.84 0.67
CA ARG A 426 0.25 33.56 -0.74
C ARG A 426 -1.24 33.83 -0.97
N PRO A 427 -1.62 34.76 -1.88
CA PRO A 427 -3.02 35.05 -2.15
C PRO A 427 -3.73 33.76 -2.59
N SER A 428 -4.74 33.37 -1.83
CA SER A 428 -5.60 32.21 -2.10
C SER A 428 -6.19 32.32 -3.50
N ARG A 429 -5.90 31.36 -4.38
CA ARG A 429 -6.50 31.23 -5.71
C ARG A 429 -7.88 30.53 -5.69
N VAL A 430 -8.43 30.27 -4.53
CA VAL A 430 -9.75 29.65 -4.40
C VAL A 430 -10.73 30.74 -3.99
N PRO A 431 -11.73 31.10 -4.84
CA PRO A 431 -12.76 32.04 -4.43
C PRO A 431 -13.60 31.42 -3.30
N PRO A 432 -14.09 32.23 -2.36
CA PRO A 432 -14.93 31.77 -1.26
C PRO A 432 -16.19 31.07 -1.79
N PRO A 433 -16.73 30.07 -1.11
CA PRO A 433 -17.95 29.40 -1.51
C PRO A 433 -19.11 30.39 -1.52
N GLY A 434 -19.73 30.56 -2.67
CA GLY A 434 -20.85 31.49 -2.84
C GLY A 434 -20.67 32.60 -3.89
N THR A 435 -19.49 32.79 -4.45
CA THR A 435 -19.28 33.76 -5.53
C THR A 435 -19.78 33.20 -6.86
N ARG A 436 -20.99 33.59 -7.27
CA ARG A 436 -21.50 33.34 -8.63
C ARG A 436 -20.58 34.05 -9.62
N LEU A 437 -19.98 33.32 -10.56
CA LEU A 437 -19.32 33.92 -11.71
C LEU A 437 -20.36 34.74 -12.47
N ALA A 438 -20.18 36.07 -12.48
CA ALA A 438 -21.00 36.98 -13.29
C ALA A 438 -20.94 36.53 -14.74
N GLY A 439 -22.11 36.30 -15.34
CA GLY A 439 -22.26 35.88 -16.72
C GLY A 439 -21.62 36.90 -17.67
N ARG A 440 -20.92 36.43 -18.68
CA ARG A 440 -20.50 37.22 -19.84
C ARG A 440 -21.75 37.75 -20.53
N PRO A 441 -21.86 39.06 -20.86
CA PRO A 441 -22.94 39.55 -21.70
C PRO A 441 -22.78 38.98 -23.10
N GLY A 442 -23.90 38.51 -23.65
CA GLY A 442 -23.99 38.00 -25.00
C GLY A 442 -23.71 39.10 -26.02
N ALA A 443 -22.87 38.78 -27.00
CA ALA A 443 -22.76 39.57 -28.22
C ALA A 443 -23.86 39.14 -29.18
N HIS A 444 -24.86 39.96 -29.35
CA HIS A 444 -25.72 39.98 -30.54
C HIS A 444 -24.93 40.63 -31.68
N ARG A 445 -24.62 39.90 -32.73
CA ARG A 445 -24.93 40.19 -34.15
C ARG A 445 -24.42 39.03 -35.00
#